data_376ac794fc4246712b0dc2da80f8e4dd
#
_entry.id   376ac794fc4246712b0dc2da80f8e4dd
#
_cell.length_a   1.000
_cell.length_b   1.000
_cell.length_c   1.000
_cell.angle_alpha   90.00
_cell.angle_beta   90.00
_cell.angle_gamma   90.00
#
_symmetry.space_group_name_H-M   'P 1'
#
loop_
_entity.id
_entity.type
_entity.pdbx_description
1 polymer ?
#
loop_
_entity_poly.entity_id
_entity_poly.type
_entity_poly.pdbx_seq_one_letter_code
_entity_poly.pdbx_strand_id
1 'polypeptide(L)'
;MQFVHKTDPCGTERVPMPQKDKKRSGKRAYLNDFHQTLSGEYVYQGATYAFDGSKKQRQHLYYKLLAIGTVMTAAGITSGSVTAPGSLNCFYVLIPYFISFIATLSLIWALCRLWAGGSPLREYVYRATVEQFRPRAVISAVAAGCALAGEIVFVLCNGTGGLVTGMILFLLGQALTVTGSMFWLRTAEACRWIKNEAPGNRA
;
A
#
# COMPACT_ATOMS: atom_id res chain seq x y z
N MET A 1 6.93 -29.74 51.44
CA MET A 1 5.71 -28.95 51.20
C MET A 1 4.74 -29.82 50.44
N GLN A 2 3.70 -30.34 51.12
CA GLN A 2 2.71 -31.25 50.54
C GLN A 2 1.63 -30.43 49.86
N PHE A 3 1.42 -30.65 48.57
CA PHE A 3 0.24 -30.14 47.86
C PHE A 3 -0.98 -31.01 48.20
N VAL A 4 -1.90 -30.44 48.93
CA VAL A 4 -3.19 -31.07 49.23
C VAL A 4 -4.08 -31.00 48.01
N HIS A 5 -4.32 -32.14 47.36
CA HIS A 5 -5.29 -32.33 46.29
C HIS A 5 -6.69 -32.32 46.92
N LYS A 6 -7.41 -31.21 46.74
CA LYS A 6 -8.81 -31.11 47.12
C LYS A 6 -9.69 -31.68 46.00
N THR A 7 -10.04 -32.95 46.11
CA THR A 7 -11.01 -33.61 45.22
C THR A 7 -12.41 -33.27 45.70
N ASP A 8 -13.20 -32.58 44.86
CA ASP A 8 -14.62 -32.38 45.08
C ASP A 8 -15.38 -33.69 44.78
N PRO A 9 -16.37 -34.11 45.59
CA PRO A 9 -17.01 -35.42 45.53
C PRO A 9 -18.11 -35.55 44.46
N CYS A 10 -18.23 -34.65 43.53
CA CYS A 10 -19.20 -34.74 42.43
C CYS A 10 -18.45 -34.63 41.10
N GLY A 11 -18.24 -35.79 40.45
CA GLY A 11 -17.50 -35.96 39.20
C GLY A 11 -18.16 -35.32 37.95
N THR A 12 -18.43 -34.04 38.02
CA THR A 12 -18.76 -33.23 36.85
C THR A 12 -17.48 -32.69 36.28
N GLU A 13 -16.99 -33.37 35.27
CA GLU A 13 -15.94 -32.87 34.37
C GLU A 13 -16.36 -31.49 33.89
N ARG A 14 -15.74 -30.42 34.44
CA ARG A 14 -15.99 -29.06 33.98
C ARG A 14 -15.42 -28.96 32.57
N VAL A 15 -16.29 -29.13 31.58
CA VAL A 15 -15.99 -28.69 30.20
C VAL A 15 -15.54 -27.22 30.28
N PRO A 16 -14.31 -26.88 29.88
CA PRO A 16 -13.88 -25.51 29.93
C PRO A 16 -14.82 -24.68 29.04
N MET A 17 -15.58 -23.78 29.68
CA MET A 17 -16.44 -22.86 28.94
C MET A 17 -15.59 -22.15 27.92
N PRO A 18 -16.03 -22.07 26.65
CA PRO A 18 -15.31 -21.33 25.64
C PRO A 18 -15.20 -19.88 26.15
N GLN A 19 -13.95 -19.44 26.41
CA GLN A 19 -13.67 -18.05 26.73
C GLN A 19 -14.23 -17.25 25.57
N LYS A 20 -15.26 -16.44 25.83
CA LYS A 20 -15.72 -15.41 24.87
C LYS A 20 -14.57 -14.46 24.63
N ASP A 21 -13.79 -14.74 23.59
CA ASP A 21 -12.73 -13.86 23.14
C ASP A 21 -13.34 -12.47 22.90
N LYS A 22 -12.89 -11.51 23.70
CA LYS A 22 -13.34 -10.13 23.61
C LYS A 22 -12.93 -9.61 22.23
N LYS A 23 -13.89 -9.58 21.29
CA LYS A 23 -13.69 -9.22 19.89
C LYS A 23 -12.98 -7.87 19.83
N ARG A 24 -11.71 -7.86 19.43
CA ARG A 24 -10.90 -6.66 19.36
C ARG A 24 -11.40 -5.79 18.21
N SER A 25 -11.61 -4.48 18.47
CA SER A 25 -12.02 -3.53 17.44
C SER A 25 -10.87 -2.61 17.04
N GLY A 26 -10.97 -1.98 15.87
CA GLY A 26 -9.98 -1.04 15.37
C GLY A 26 -8.77 -1.68 14.68
N LYS A 27 -7.59 -1.04 14.79
CA LYS A 27 -6.36 -1.44 14.07
C LYS A 27 -5.89 -2.88 14.35
N ARG A 28 -6.37 -3.52 15.42
CA ARG A 28 -6.01 -4.91 15.81
C ARG A 28 -7.11 -5.92 15.51
N ALA A 29 -8.16 -5.54 14.77
CA ALA A 29 -9.26 -6.43 14.42
C ALA A 29 -8.80 -7.70 13.68
N TYR A 30 -7.71 -7.62 12.90
CA TYR A 30 -7.13 -8.76 12.19
C TYR A 30 -6.61 -9.87 13.11
N LEU A 31 -6.41 -9.60 14.41
CA LEU A 31 -6.02 -10.61 15.38
C LEU A 31 -7.20 -11.53 15.79
N ASN A 32 -8.43 -11.11 15.49
CA ASN A 32 -9.61 -11.94 15.72
C ASN A 32 -9.72 -13.12 14.74
N ASP A 33 -8.96 -13.06 13.62
CA ASP A 33 -8.93 -14.10 12.60
C ASP A 33 -7.96 -15.24 12.92
N PHE A 34 -7.25 -15.14 14.07
CA PHE A 34 -6.37 -16.19 14.56
C PHE A 34 -7.03 -16.97 15.67
N HIS A 35 -7.19 -18.28 15.48
CA HIS A 35 -7.70 -19.20 16.48
C HIS A 35 -6.57 -20.13 16.95
N GLN A 36 -6.54 -20.37 18.26
CA GLN A 36 -5.59 -21.31 18.84
C GLN A 36 -6.15 -22.73 18.71
N THR A 37 -5.39 -23.60 18.08
CA THR A 37 -5.72 -25.04 17.95
C THR A 37 -5.51 -25.72 19.29
N LEU A 38 -6.11 -26.89 19.50
CA LEU A 38 -5.91 -27.74 20.70
C LEU A 38 -4.42 -28.09 20.96
N SER A 39 -3.60 -28.05 19.91
CA SER A 39 -2.13 -28.19 19.97
C SER A 39 -1.38 -26.93 20.41
N GLY A 40 -2.08 -25.80 20.65
CA GLY A 40 -1.45 -24.52 21.03
C GLY A 40 -0.97 -23.67 19.86
N GLU A 41 -1.08 -24.14 18.63
CA GLU A 41 -0.70 -23.35 17.44
C GLU A 41 -1.79 -22.34 17.05
N TYR A 42 -1.38 -21.16 16.60
CA TYR A 42 -2.29 -20.14 16.07
C TYR A 42 -2.49 -20.34 14.57
N VAL A 43 -3.71 -20.71 14.18
CA VAL A 43 -4.11 -20.90 12.77
C VAL A 43 -4.94 -19.70 12.32
N TYR A 44 -4.61 -19.14 11.15
CA TYR A 44 -5.38 -18.07 10.52
C TYR A 44 -6.65 -18.65 9.87
N GLN A 45 -7.81 -18.19 10.30
CA GLN A 45 -9.13 -18.60 9.78
C GLN A 45 -9.85 -17.45 9.06
N GLY A 46 -9.18 -16.31 8.82
CA GLY A 46 -9.73 -15.18 8.09
C GLY A 46 -9.82 -15.44 6.58
N ALA A 47 -10.50 -14.53 5.89
CA ALA A 47 -10.57 -14.56 4.43
C ALA A 47 -9.19 -14.40 3.80
N THR A 48 -8.96 -15.12 2.71
CA THR A 48 -7.73 -15.02 1.91
C THR A 48 -8.05 -14.55 0.50
N TYR A 49 -7.12 -13.83 -0.11
CA TYR A 49 -7.24 -13.37 -1.49
C TYR A 49 -6.21 -14.07 -2.35
N ALA A 50 -6.68 -14.69 -3.43
CA ALA A 50 -5.84 -15.30 -4.44
C ALA A 50 -5.87 -14.47 -5.73
N PHE A 51 -4.73 -14.38 -6.42
CA PHE A 51 -4.67 -13.75 -7.72
C PHE A 51 -5.35 -14.64 -8.77
N ASP A 52 -6.29 -14.07 -9.55
CA ASP A 52 -6.99 -14.76 -10.63
C ASP A 52 -6.11 -14.82 -11.86
N GLY A 53 -5.18 -15.77 -11.87
CA GLY A 53 -4.28 -15.97 -12.98
C GLY A 53 -3.08 -16.87 -12.66
N SER A 54 -2.26 -17.12 -13.69
CA SER A 54 -1.07 -17.95 -13.53
C SER A 54 0.03 -17.26 -12.70
N LYS A 55 0.93 -18.07 -12.10
CA LYS A 55 2.11 -17.54 -11.39
C LYS A 55 2.96 -16.63 -12.30
N LYS A 56 3.07 -16.94 -13.58
CA LYS A 56 3.82 -16.13 -14.56
C LYS A 56 3.16 -14.76 -14.79
N GLN A 57 1.83 -14.73 -14.90
CA GLN A 57 1.09 -13.47 -15.06
C GLN A 57 1.25 -12.56 -13.83
N ARG A 58 1.19 -13.14 -12.61
CA ARG A 58 1.43 -12.40 -11.38
C ARG A 58 2.84 -11.83 -11.32
N GLN A 59 3.87 -12.60 -11.67
CA GLN A 59 5.26 -12.12 -11.72
C GLN A 59 5.43 -10.99 -12.74
N HIS A 60 4.87 -11.17 -13.95
CA HIS A 60 4.91 -10.13 -14.99
C HIS A 60 4.26 -8.82 -14.53
N LEU A 61 3.13 -8.92 -13.83
CA LEU A 61 2.47 -7.77 -13.22
C LEU A 61 3.38 -7.06 -12.22
N TYR A 62 4.02 -7.79 -11.31
CA TYR A 62 4.93 -7.20 -10.33
C TYR A 62 6.09 -6.48 -10.99
N TYR A 63 6.73 -7.10 -11.99
CA TYR A 63 7.84 -6.46 -12.72
C TYR A 63 7.36 -5.22 -13.47
N LYS A 64 6.17 -5.26 -14.06
CA LYS A 64 5.59 -4.10 -14.75
C LYS A 64 5.32 -2.94 -13.78
N LEU A 65 4.68 -3.20 -12.63
CA LEU A 65 4.45 -2.18 -11.61
C LEU A 65 5.76 -1.69 -11.01
N LEU A 66 6.73 -2.56 -10.76
CA LEU A 66 8.04 -2.18 -10.27
C LEU A 66 8.76 -1.24 -11.25
N ALA A 67 8.76 -1.58 -12.53
CA ALA A 67 9.36 -0.73 -13.57
C ALA A 67 8.71 0.67 -13.62
N ILE A 68 7.36 0.74 -13.62
CA ILE A 68 6.63 2.01 -13.57
C ILE A 68 7.03 2.80 -12.31
N GLY A 69 7.00 2.17 -11.14
CA GLY A 69 7.35 2.81 -9.86
C GLY A 69 8.79 3.31 -9.84
N THR A 70 9.74 2.54 -10.38
CA THR A 70 11.15 2.94 -10.48
C THR A 70 11.32 4.17 -11.38
N VAL A 71 10.65 4.20 -12.53
CA VAL A 71 10.67 5.36 -13.44
C VAL A 71 10.09 6.59 -12.75
N MET A 72 8.95 6.47 -12.07
CA MET A 72 8.34 7.57 -11.33
C MET A 72 9.25 8.10 -10.21
N THR A 73 9.92 7.19 -9.49
CA THR A 73 10.85 7.58 -8.41
C THR A 73 12.08 8.28 -8.97
N ALA A 74 12.67 7.75 -10.06
CA ALA A 74 13.79 8.39 -10.73
C ALA A 74 13.41 9.79 -11.24
N ALA A 75 12.22 9.93 -11.85
CA ALA A 75 11.68 11.22 -12.29
C ALA A 75 11.51 12.20 -11.11
N GLY A 76 10.99 11.71 -9.97
CA GLY A 76 10.87 12.50 -8.74
C GLY A 76 12.22 12.96 -8.21
N ILE A 77 13.20 12.06 -8.11
CA ILE A 77 14.57 12.41 -7.67
C ILE A 77 15.19 13.43 -8.62
N THR A 78 15.09 13.23 -9.94
CA THR A 78 15.62 14.17 -10.92
C THR A 78 14.97 15.55 -10.78
N SER A 79 13.63 15.61 -10.64
CA SER A 79 12.90 16.87 -10.41
C SER A 79 13.36 17.59 -9.14
N GLY A 80 13.64 16.85 -8.05
CA GLY A 80 14.10 17.43 -6.78
C GLY A 80 15.58 17.81 -6.76
N SER A 81 16.38 17.23 -7.65
CA SER A 81 17.83 17.50 -7.74
C SER A 81 18.16 18.71 -8.60
N VAL A 82 17.21 19.18 -9.42
CA VAL A 82 17.44 20.32 -10.30
C VAL A 82 16.90 21.61 -9.68
N THR A 83 17.58 22.70 -9.98
CA THR A 83 17.18 24.04 -9.56
C THR A 83 16.12 24.56 -10.53
N ALA A 84 14.84 24.41 -10.18
CA ALA A 84 13.74 24.99 -10.94
C ALA A 84 13.29 26.31 -10.30
N PRO A 85 12.89 27.34 -11.09
CA PRO A 85 12.57 28.66 -10.57
C PRO A 85 11.49 28.67 -9.49
N GLY A 86 10.38 27.99 -9.70
CA GLY A 86 9.26 27.93 -8.77
C GLY A 86 9.51 27.03 -7.56
N SER A 87 10.22 25.90 -7.75
CA SER A 87 10.51 24.97 -6.65
C SER A 87 11.37 25.57 -5.54
N LEU A 88 12.23 26.54 -5.86
CA LEU A 88 13.06 27.25 -4.88
C LEU A 88 12.33 28.40 -4.17
N ASN A 89 11.38 29.03 -4.84
CA ASN A 89 10.83 30.29 -4.39
C ASN A 89 9.38 30.20 -3.92
N CYS A 90 8.68 29.09 -4.21
CA CYS A 90 7.24 29.02 -3.96
C CYS A 90 6.78 27.73 -3.32
N PHE A 91 6.15 27.84 -2.15
CA PHE A 91 5.56 26.73 -1.42
C PHE A 91 4.44 26.01 -2.19
N TYR A 92 3.70 26.72 -3.06
CA TYR A 92 2.62 26.10 -3.85
C TYR A 92 3.13 25.20 -4.96
N VAL A 93 4.43 25.22 -5.29
CA VAL A 93 5.11 24.24 -6.14
C VAL A 93 5.77 23.15 -5.31
N LEU A 94 6.47 23.54 -4.26
CA LEU A 94 7.28 22.66 -3.42
C LEU A 94 6.42 21.64 -2.65
N ILE A 95 5.33 22.09 -2.02
CA ILE A 95 4.47 21.20 -1.21
C ILE A 95 3.82 20.12 -2.07
N PRO A 96 3.14 20.40 -3.20
CA PRO A 96 2.60 19.36 -4.06
C PRO A 96 3.67 18.41 -4.60
N TYR A 97 4.86 18.91 -4.94
CA TYR A 97 5.97 18.07 -5.34
C TYR A 97 6.33 17.04 -4.26
N PHE A 98 6.50 17.45 -3.00
CA PHE A 98 6.81 16.51 -1.92
C PHE A 98 5.69 15.52 -1.66
N ILE A 99 4.43 15.95 -1.72
CA ILE A 99 3.27 15.05 -1.57
C ILE A 99 3.30 13.99 -2.67
N SER A 100 3.52 14.38 -3.92
CA SER A 100 3.64 13.48 -5.06
C SER A 100 4.77 12.47 -4.88
N PHE A 101 5.95 12.93 -4.45
CA PHE A 101 7.13 12.08 -4.24
C PHE A 101 6.90 11.05 -3.11
N ILE A 102 6.37 11.49 -1.96
CA ILE A 102 6.03 10.60 -0.83
C ILE A 102 4.96 9.58 -1.25
N ALA A 103 3.94 10.00 -2.01
CA ALA A 103 2.90 9.11 -2.52
C ALA A 103 3.51 8.04 -3.45
N THR A 104 4.44 8.42 -4.34
CA THR A 104 5.16 7.50 -5.23
C THR A 104 5.98 6.49 -4.44
N LEU A 105 6.76 6.91 -3.44
CA LEU A 105 7.51 6.00 -2.56
C LEU A 105 6.59 5.04 -1.82
N SER A 106 5.41 5.52 -1.39
CA SER A 106 4.42 4.69 -0.70
C SER A 106 3.81 3.61 -1.60
N LEU A 107 3.72 3.84 -2.92
CA LEU A 107 3.31 2.83 -3.91
C LEU A 107 4.34 1.71 -4.02
N ILE A 108 5.63 2.05 -4.12
CA ILE A 108 6.71 1.06 -4.15
C ILE A 108 6.74 0.25 -2.86
N TRP A 109 6.64 0.91 -1.70
CA TRP A 109 6.57 0.23 -0.41
C TRP A 109 5.43 -0.79 -0.35
N ALA A 110 4.23 -0.39 -0.80
CA ALA A 110 3.08 -1.27 -0.84
C ALA A 110 3.29 -2.46 -1.80
N LEU A 111 3.96 -2.23 -2.94
CA LEU A 111 4.32 -3.28 -3.90
C LEU A 111 5.33 -4.27 -3.31
N CYS A 112 6.37 -3.79 -2.63
CA CYS A 112 7.35 -4.64 -1.94
C CYS A 112 6.68 -5.51 -0.86
N ARG A 113 5.76 -4.91 -0.09
CA ARG A 113 4.98 -5.63 0.92
C ARG A 113 4.06 -6.68 0.31
N LEU A 114 3.45 -6.37 -0.84
CA LEU A 114 2.63 -7.31 -1.58
C LEU A 114 3.47 -8.50 -2.09
N TRP A 115 4.68 -8.23 -2.57
CA TRP A 115 5.61 -9.28 -3.01
C TRP A 115 6.01 -10.21 -1.86
N ALA A 116 6.38 -9.63 -0.71
CA ALA A 116 6.77 -10.38 0.48
C ALA A 116 5.62 -11.20 1.09
N GLY A 117 4.36 -10.82 0.86
CA GLY A 117 3.18 -11.47 1.43
C GLY A 117 2.85 -12.87 0.89
N GLY A 118 3.50 -13.30 -0.19
CA GLY A 118 3.30 -14.64 -0.78
C GLY A 118 1.92 -14.82 -1.45
N SER A 119 1.43 -16.06 -1.50
CA SER A 119 0.09 -16.44 -2.01
C SER A 119 -0.37 -17.70 -1.30
N PRO A 120 -1.62 -17.76 -0.77
CA PRO A 120 -2.64 -16.70 -0.81
C PRO A 120 -2.35 -15.53 0.14
N LEU A 121 -2.87 -14.35 -0.19
CA LEU A 121 -2.73 -13.14 0.62
C LEU A 121 -3.77 -13.14 1.75
N ARG A 122 -3.34 -12.80 2.95
CA ARG A 122 -4.25 -12.56 4.07
C ARG A 122 -5.02 -11.26 3.88
N GLU A 123 -6.26 -11.19 4.34
CA GLU A 123 -7.15 -10.03 4.14
C GLU A 123 -6.51 -8.70 4.58
N TYR A 124 -5.83 -8.66 5.72
CA TYR A 124 -5.21 -7.44 6.20
C TYR A 124 -4.06 -6.94 5.30
N VAL A 125 -3.32 -7.87 4.64
CA VAL A 125 -2.27 -7.51 3.67
C VAL A 125 -2.91 -6.96 2.40
N TYR A 126 -3.95 -7.60 1.90
CA TYR A 126 -4.70 -7.15 0.73
C TYR A 126 -5.24 -5.73 0.92
N ARG A 127 -5.93 -5.46 2.03
CA ARG A 127 -6.46 -4.13 2.36
C ARG A 127 -5.38 -3.07 2.53
N ALA A 128 -4.23 -3.44 3.13
CA ALA A 128 -3.13 -2.50 3.35
C ALA A 128 -2.28 -2.23 2.10
N THR A 129 -2.39 -3.06 1.04
CA THR A 129 -1.59 -2.95 -0.19
C THR A 129 -2.46 -2.70 -1.40
N VAL A 130 -3.20 -3.69 -1.88
CA VAL A 130 -3.93 -3.64 -3.16
C VAL A 130 -5.04 -2.58 -3.14
N GLU A 131 -5.85 -2.50 -2.09
CA GLU A 131 -6.89 -1.48 -1.95
C GLU A 131 -6.29 -0.06 -1.90
N GLN A 132 -5.07 0.08 -1.37
CA GLN A 132 -4.41 1.36 -1.25
C GLN A 132 -3.66 1.81 -2.52
N PHE A 133 -3.52 0.96 -3.53
CA PHE A 133 -2.87 1.36 -4.79
C PHE A 133 -3.61 2.49 -5.49
N ARG A 134 -4.94 2.39 -5.59
CA ARG A 134 -5.75 3.40 -6.26
C ARG A 134 -5.67 4.78 -5.60
N PRO A 135 -5.99 4.96 -4.31
CA PRO A 135 -5.94 6.27 -3.68
C PRO A 135 -4.53 6.88 -3.70
N ARG A 136 -3.48 6.08 -3.48
CA ARG A 136 -2.10 6.57 -3.51
C ARG A 136 -1.66 7.03 -4.89
N ALA A 137 -2.02 6.28 -5.95
CA ALA A 137 -1.71 6.67 -7.32
C ALA A 137 -2.47 7.93 -7.74
N VAL A 138 -3.75 8.08 -7.33
CA VAL A 138 -4.52 9.30 -7.56
C VAL A 138 -3.89 10.50 -6.85
N ILE A 139 -3.51 10.35 -5.56
CA ILE A 139 -2.83 11.41 -4.82
C ILE A 139 -1.52 11.81 -5.51
N SER A 140 -0.71 10.82 -5.94
CA SER A 140 0.53 11.09 -6.68
C SER A 140 0.28 11.85 -7.97
N ALA A 141 -0.73 11.44 -8.78
CA ALA A 141 -1.05 12.10 -10.04
C ALA A 141 -1.55 13.54 -9.85
N VAL A 142 -2.48 13.74 -8.90
CA VAL A 142 -3.04 15.07 -8.63
C VAL A 142 -1.96 16.02 -8.09
N ALA A 143 -1.17 15.56 -7.13
CA ALA A 143 -0.12 16.38 -6.54
C ALA A 143 0.98 16.73 -7.58
N ALA A 144 1.39 15.77 -8.42
CA ALA A 144 2.34 16.04 -9.51
C ALA A 144 1.76 17.03 -10.54
N GLY A 145 0.48 16.91 -10.86
CA GLY A 145 -0.23 17.85 -11.73
C GLY A 145 -0.30 19.27 -11.15
N CYS A 146 -0.56 19.39 -9.83
CA CYS A 146 -0.53 20.68 -9.14
C CYS A 146 0.87 21.29 -9.12
N ALA A 147 1.93 20.49 -8.89
CA ALA A 147 3.31 20.96 -8.94
C ALA A 147 3.70 21.45 -10.34
N LEU A 148 3.31 20.71 -11.38
CA LEU A 148 3.54 21.07 -12.78
C LEU A 148 2.83 22.39 -13.15
N ALA A 149 1.53 22.50 -12.82
CA ALA A 149 0.76 23.71 -13.06
C ALA A 149 1.33 24.91 -12.29
N GLY A 150 1.72 24.69 -11.04
CA GLY A 150 2.34 25.72 -10.18
C GLY A 150 3.64 26.26 -10.77
N GLU A 151 4.52 25.39 -11.29
CA GLU A 151 5.77 25.80 -11.93
C GLU A 151 5.51 26.63 -13.19
N ILE A 152 4.55 26.20 -14.02
CA ILE A 152 4.15 26.95 -15.23
C ILE A 152 3.64 28.35 -14.85
N VAL A 153 2.75 28.45 -13.87
CA VAL A 153 2.22 29.73 -13.39
C VAL A 153 3.34 30.62 -12.86
N PHE A 154 4.26 30.05 -12.07
CA PHE A 154 5.40 30.81 -11.55
C PHE A 154 6.23 31.41 -12.67
N VAL A 155 6.59 30.62 -13.67
CA VAL A 155 7.43 31.05 -14.81
C VAL A 155 6.72 32.10 -15.65
N LEU A 156 5.40 31.99 -15.86
CA LEU A 156 4.63 32.98 -16.60
C LEU A 156 4.58 34.34 -15.88
N CYS A 157 4.56 34.33 -14.55
CA CYS A 157 4.48 35.57 -13.77
C CYS A 157 5.86 36.22 -13.50
N ASN A 158 6.90 35.40 -13.29
CA ASN A 158 8.21 35.88 -12.81
C ASN A 158 9.36 35.63 -13.79
N GLY A 159 9.10 34.89 -14.89
CA GLY A 159 10.14 34.47 -15.83
C GLY A 159 10.98 33.30 -15.30
N THR A 160 11.94 32.88 -16.11
CA THR A 160 12.78 31.68 -15.79
C THR A 160 14.02 32.01 -14.96
N GLY A 161 14.38 33.29 -14.82
CA GLY A 161 15.60 33.70 -14.12
C GLY A 161 16.89 33.06 -14.65
N GLY A 162 16.92 32.60 -15.91
CA GLY A 162 18.06 31.86 -16.50
C GLY A 162 18.09 30.37 -16.18
N LEU A 163 17.16 29.83 -15.38
CA LEU A 163 17.11 28.42 -14.94
C LEU A 163 16.27 27.54 -15.90
N VAL A 164 16.33 27.76 -17.19
CA VAL A 164 15.51 27.09 -18.21
C VAL A 164 15.68 25.56 -18.19
N THR A 165 16.93 25.09 -18.08
CA THR A 165 17.21 23.64 -18.04
C THR A 165 16.58 22.96 -16.82
N GLY A 166 16.71 23.58 -15.65
CA GLY A 166 16.09 23.08 -14.42
C GLY A 166 14.58 23.02 -14.52
N MET A 167 13.96 24.06 -15.06
CA MET A 167 12.52 24.11 -15.33
C MET A 167 12.07 22.97 -16.25
N ILE A 168 12.74 22.77 -17.38
CA ILE A 168 12.38 21.71 -18.34
C ILE A 168 12.48 20.33 -17.68
N LEU A 169 13.56 20.05 -16.97
CA LEU A 169 13.76 18.76 -16.26
C LEU A 169 12.71 18.55 -15.17
N PHE A 170 12.35 19.61 -14.43
CA PHE A 170 11.28 19.53 -13.43
C PHE A 170 9.94 19.22 -14.08
N LEU A 171 9.55 19.93 -15.13
CA LEU A 171 8.29 19.72 -15.84
C LEU A 171 8.20 18.33 -16.45
N LEU A 172 9.28 17.85 -17.09
CA LEU A 172 9.37 16.50 -17.65
C LEU A 172 9.23 15.44 -16.56
N GLY A 173 9.90 15.60 -15.42
CA GLY A 173 9.81 14.66 -14.31
C GLY A 173 8.40 14.61 -13.69
N GLN A 174 7.74 15.77 -13.52
CA GLN A 174 6.36 15.80 -13.03
C GLN A 174 5.38 15.20 -14.06
N ALA A 175 5.56 15.47 -15.37
CA ALA A 175 4.76 14.87 -16.43
C ALA A 175 4.92 13.34 -16.48
N LEU A 176 6.15 12.82 -16.30
CA LEU A 176 6.42 11.38 -16.18
C LEU A 176 5.75 10.78 -14.93
N THR A 177 5.71 11.51 -13.82
CA THR A 177 5.03 11.05 -12.61
C THR A 177 3.51 10.97 -12.80
N VAL A 178 2.90 11.96 -13.45
CA VAL A 178 1.46 11.94 -13.79
C VAL A 178 1.14 10.75 -14.71
N THR A 179 1.87 10.62 -15.83
CA THR A 179 1.64 9.54 -16.79
C THR A 179 1.91 8.17 -16.17
N GLY A 180 2.98 8.02 -15.39
CA GLY A 180 3.30 6.81 -14.64
C GLY A 180 2.20 6.41 -13.66
N SER A 181 1.63 7.37 -12.93
CA SER A 181 0.50 7.13 -12.02
C SER A 181 -0.74 6.64 -12.76
N MET A 182 -1.02 7.19 -13.95
CA MET A 182 -2.14 6.71 -14.79
C MET A 182 -1.91 5.28 -15.31
N PHE A 183 -0.69 4.97 -15.73
CA PHE A 183 -0.33 3.59 -16.12
C PHE A 183 -0.41 2.63 -14.95
N TRP A 184 0.00 3.07 -13.75
CA TRP A 184 -0.14 2.29 -12.52
C TRP A 184 -1.61 1.94 -12.25
N LEU A 185 -2.50 2.94 -12.29
CA LEU A 185 -3.94 2.74 -12.09
C LEU A 185 -4.52 1.71 -13.06
N ARG A 186 -4.29 1.89 -14.36
CA ARG A 186 -4.76 0.96 -15.39
C ARG A 186 -4.23 -0.47 -15.17
N THR A 187 -2.97 -0.59 -14.79
CA THR A 187 -2.32 -1.88 -14.57
C THR A 187 -2.86 -2.55 -13.30
N ALA A 188 -3.09 -1.79 -12.23
CA ALA A 188 -3.65 -2.30 -10.99
C ALA A 188 -5.13 -2.70 -11.12
N GLU A 189 -5.93 -1.94 -11.89
CA GLU A 189 -7.35 -2.24 -12.15
C GLU A 189 -7.54 -3.47 -13.05
N ALA A 190 -6.60 -3.76 -13.94
CA ALA A 190 -6.62 -4.97 -14.77
C ALA A 190 -6.44 -6.26 -13.97
N CYS A 191 -6.04 -6.18 -12.70
CA CYS A 191 -5.78 -7.31 -11.84
C CYS A 191 -7.02 -7.72 -11.06
N ARG A 192 -7.47 -8.94 -11.29
CA ARG A 192 -8.58 -9.52 -10.53
C ARG A 192 -8.06 -10.34 -9.36
N TRP A 193 -8.69 -10.16 -8.21
CA TRP A 193 -8.41 -10.92 -7.00
C TRP A 193 -9.68 -11.62 -6.56
N ILE A 194 -9.58 -12.93 -6.30
CA ILE A 194 -10.69 -13.75 -5.85
C ILE A 194 -10.59 -13.88 -4.34
N LYS A 195 -11.68 -13.54 -3.64
CA LYS A 195 -11.81 -13.75 -2.20
C LYS A 195 -12.15 -15.21 -1.95
N ASN A 196 -11.28 -15.92 -1.25
CA ASN A 196 -11.56 -17.25 -0.73
C ASN A 196 -12.04 -17.09 0.71
N GLU A 197 -13.30 -17.41 0.95
CA GLU A 197 -13.86 -17.44 2.31
C GLU A 197 -13.26 -18.58 3.11
N ALA A 198 -13.08 -18.36 4.41
CA ALA A 198 -12.58 -19.38 5.30
C ALA A 198 -13.50 -20.61 5.30
N PRO A 199 -12.96 -21.84 5.37
CA PRO A 199 -13.73 -23.08 5.31
C PRO A 199 -14.75 -23.26 6.46
N GLY A 200 -14.72 -22.39 7.48
CA GLY A 200 -15.62 -22.43 8.63
C GLY A 200 -16.93 -21.67 8.52
N ASN A 201 -17.18 -20.91 7.44
CA ASN A 201 -18.38 -20.06 7.31
C ASN A 201 -19.39 -20.57 6.26
N ARG A 202 -19.30 -21.85 5.91
CA ARG A 202 -20.34 -22.53 5.11
C ARG A 202 -21.35 -23.15 6.08
N ALA A 203 -22.24 -22.32 6.61
CA ALA A 203 -23.46 -22.76 7.27
C ALA A 203 -24.65 -22.28 6.47
#